data_cceb9b4ee7a8bb91be0f92d0e184f26c
#
_entry.id   cceb9b4ee7a8bb91be0f92d0e184f26c
#
_cell.length_a   1.000
_cell.length_b   1.000
_cell.length_c   1.000
_cell.angle_alpha   90.00
_cell.angle_beta   90.00
_cell.angle_gamma   90.00
#
_symmetry.space_group_name_H-M   'P 1'
#
loop_
_entity.id
_entity.type
_entity.pdbx_description
1 polymer ?
#
loop_
_entity_poly.entity_id
_entity_poly.type
_entity_poly.pdbx_seq_one_letter_code
_entity_poly.pdbx_strand_id
1 'polypeptide(L)'
;MIPNKTDTVIFDLDGTLVDSQPAALGATIEALSQFGVQVTAAELREVFGGGARKLMGHFLERDLGAGQADQALESAVRLRAGLQLELISETLLLPGVKELMVSLKDSKYKLAVATMSSRAVVDSVLEFHGIGPYFDVVLTIDDVTKGKPDPEILIKVVDCLGGQVDCSLYVGDSSHDLEAALNLRMPFLLVDSGLYVRGEARKKLHAAAEHNGLPIVGIGELLDIAEIVQRHHLS
;
A
#
# COMPACT_ATOMS: atom_id res chain seq x y z
N MET A 1 13.79 -15.10 -4.06
CA MET A 1 14.22 -15.08 -5.48
C MET A 1 13.01 -14.78 -6.34
N ILE A 2 13.14 -13.91 -7.34
CA ILE A 2 12.06 -13.67 -8.32
C ILE A 2 12.01 -14.88 -9.25
N PRO A 3 10.81 -15.43 -9.54
CA PRO A 3 10.68 -16.64 -10.34
C PRO A 3 11.04 -16.41 -11.82
N ASN A 4 11.56 -17.43 -12.47
CA ASN A 4 11.86 -17.43 -13.92
C ASN A 4 10.60 -17.38 -14.82
N LYS A 5 9.41 -17.28 -14.26
CA LYS A 5 8.13 -17.28 -14.99
C LYS A 5 7.13 -16.28 -14.41
N THR A 6 7.61 -15.13 -13.93
CA THR A 6 6.70 -14.09 -13.49
C THR A 6 5.84 -13.61 -14.65
N ASP A 7 4.53 -13.68 -14.52
CA ASP A 7 3.54 -13.19 -15.49
C ASP A 7 2.61 -12.12 -14.89
N THR A 8 2.67 -11.99 -13.56
CA THR A 8 1.79 -11.11 -12.79
C THR A 8 2.62 -10.26 -11.84
N VAL A 9 2.38 -8.94 -11.82
CA VAL A 9 2.96 -8.01 -10.85
C VAL A 9 1.84 -7.36 -10.08
N ILE A 10 1.86 -7.55 -8.76
CA ILE A 10 0.87 -7.02 -7.82
C ILE A 10 1.55 -5.88 -7.07
N PHE A 11 0.91 -4.73 -6.97
CA PHE A 11 1.45 -3.56 -6.28
C PHE A 11 0.61 -3.22 -5.05
N ASP A 12 1.25 -2.87 -3.95
CA ASP A 12 0.62 -1.98 -3.00
C ASP A 12 0.45 -0.59 -3.63
N LEU A 13 -0.36 0.28 -3.04
CA LEU A 13 -0.63 1.61 -3.57
C LEU A 13 0.17 2.68 -2.82
N ASP A 14 -0.08 2.80 -1.51
CA ASP A 14 0.38 3.90 -0.68
C ASP A 14 1.86 3.70 -0.26
N GLY A 15 2.76 4.56 -0.73
CA GLY A 15 4.20 4.43 -0.52
C GLY A 15 4.90 3.55 -1.55
N THR A 16 4.15 2.90 -2.43
CA THR A 16 4.67 2.04 -3.50
C THR A 16 4.47 2.66 -4.88
N LEU A 17 3.28 3.15 -5.18
CA LEU A 17 2.94 3.84 -6.42
C LEU A 17 2.68 5.33 -6.22
N VAL A 18 2.14 5.70 -5.06
CA VAL A 18 1.77 7.08 -4.74
C VAL A 18 2.25 7.48 -3.35
N ASP A 19 2.60 8.75 -3.17
CA ASP A 19 2.66 9.41 -1.87
C ASP A 19 1.28 10.01 -1.57
N SER A 20 0.51 9.31 -0.78
CA SER A 20 -0.81 9.77 -0.29
C SER A 20 -0.74 10.38 1.12
N GLN A 21 0.46 10.48 1.72
CA GLN A 21 0.61 11.02 3.09
C GLN A 21 0.05 12.42 3.26
N PRO A 22 0.28 13.40 2.36
CA PRO A 22 -0.26 14.74 2.55
C PRO A 22 -1.78 14.72 2.72
N ALA A 23 -2.51 14.09 1.82
CA ALA A 23 -3.96 13.95 1.88
C ALA A 23 -4.41 13.15 3.12
N ALA A 24 -3.76 12.03 3.41
CA ALA A 24 -4.11 11.15 4.53
C ALA A 24 -3.88 11.79 5.89
N LEU A 25 -2.79 12.54 6.06
CA LEU A 25 -2.48 13.26 7.31
C LEU A 25 -3.45 14.43 7.51
N GLY A 26 -3.67 15.25 6.50
CA GLY A 26 -4.61 16.37 6.54
C GLY A 26 -6.01 15.91 6.91
N ALA A 27 -6.53 14.91 6.22
CA ALA A 27 -7.83 14.30 6.50
C ALA A 27 -7.92 13.71 7.92
N THR A 28 -6.86 13.09 8.43
CA THR A 28 -6.84 12.50 9.78
C THR A 28 -6.86 13.57 10.86
N ILE A 29 -6.04 14.63 10.72
CA ILE A 29 -6.00 15.77 11.66
C ILE A 29 -7.38 16.43 11.72
N GLU A 30 -7.95 16.76 10.57
CA GLU A 30 -9.25 17.41 10.49
C GLU A 30 -10.36 16.53 11.07
N ALA A 31 -10.41 15.26 10.68
CA ALA A 31 -11.42 14.34 11.18
C ALA A 31 -11.36 14.17 12.71
N LEU A 32 -10.17 14.00 13.30
CA LEU A 32 -10.00 13.86 14.75
C LEU A 32 -10.39 15.14 15.48
N SER A 33 -10.10 16.32 14.89
CA SER A 33 -10.46 17.61 15.47
C SER A 33 -11.96 17.78 15.70
N GLN A 34 -12.79 17.22 14.79
CA GLN A 34 -14.25 17.21 14.89
C GLN A 34 -14.77 16.40 16.11
N PHE A 35 -13.96 15.49 16.64
CA PHE A 35 -14.24 14.74 17.87
C PHE A 35 -13.53 15.32 19.10
N GLY A 36 -12.95 16.53 19.00
CA GLY A 36 -12.24 17.18 20.08
C GLY A 36 -10.83 16.62 20.36
N VAL A 37 -10.33 15.74 19.46
CA VAL A 37 -9.00 15.13 19.57
C VAL A 37 -8.01 15.91 18.72
N GLN A 38 -6.97 16.45 19.37
CA GLN A 38 -5.92 17.22 18.69
C GLN A 38 -4.68 16.35 18.48
N VAL A 39 -4.21 16.33 17.24
CA VAL A 39 -3.02 15.57 16.85
C VAL A 39 -2.16 16.38 15.87
N THR A 40 -0.87 16.14 15.91
CA THR A 40 0.09 16.68 14.96
C THR A 40 0.45 15.64 13.89
N ALA A 41 0.91 16.11 12.72
CA ALA A 41 1.44 15.22 11.70
C ALA A 41 2.63 14.38 12.19
N ALA A 42 3.41 14.87 13.17
CA ALA A 42 4.51 14.12 13.77
C ALA A 42 3.99 12.92 14.58
N GLU A 43 3.02 13.12 15.47
CA GLU A 43 2.39 12.06 16.26
C GLU A 43 1.74 11.00 15.35
N LEU A 44 1.04 11.44 14.29
CA LEU A 44 0.43 10.51 13.34
C LEU A 44 1.48 9.62 12.67
N ARG A 45 2.64 10.18 12.27
CA ARG A 45 3.71 9.41 11.61
C ARG A 45 4.35 8.37 12.53
N GLU A 46 4.33 8.55 13.85
CA GLU A 46 4.87 7.58 14.81
C GLU A 46 3.99 6.32 14.91
N VAL A 47 2.69 6.45 14.64
CA VAL A 47 1.69 5.37 14.76
C VAL A 47 1.24 4.85 13.40
N PHE A 48 1.78 5.41 12.31
CA PHE A 48 1.38 5.03 10.94
C PHE A 48 1.64 3.54 10.67
N GLY A 49 0.66 2.90 10.05
CA GLY A 49 0.67 1.48 9.72
C GLY A 49 -0.57 0.75 10.29
N GLY A 50 -1.11 -0.21 9.57
CA GLY A 50 -2.28 -0.97 9.98
C GLY A 50 -3.63 -0.33 9.65
N GLY A 51 -3.66 0.68 8.76
CA GLY A 51 -4.87 1.26 8.20
C GLY A 51 -5.52 2.36 9.04
N ALA A 52 -6.46 3.07 8.40
CA ALA A 52 -7.12 4.25 8.97
C ALA A 52 -7.86 3.95 10.28
N ARG A 53 -8.55 2.82 10.34
CA ARG A 53 -9.33 2.43 11.52
C ARG A 53 -8.48 2.29 12.78
N LYS A 54 -7.32 1.63 12.67
CA LYS A 54 -6.39 1.44 13.78
C LYS A 54 -5.79 2.79 14.22
N LEU A 55 -5.41 3.62 13.26
CA LEU A 55 -4.85 4.95 13.52
C LEU A 55 -5.87 5.84 14.25
N MET A 56 -7.09 5.94 13.73
CA MET A 56 -8.16 6.74 14.33
C MET A 56 -8.50 6.23 15.74
N GLY A 57 -8.65 4.91 15.90
CA GLY A 57 -8.95 4.27 17.18
C GLY A 57 -7.91 4.59 18.24
N HIS A 58 -6.63 4.56 17.91
CA HIS A 58 -5.53 4.87 18.83
C HIS A 58 -5.68 6.27 19.45
N PHE A 59 -5.91 7.29 18.63
CA PHE A 59 -6.00 8.67 19.13
C PHE A 59 -7.33 8.97 19.80
N LEU A 60 -8.43 8.40 19.32
CA LEU A 60 -9.73 8.49 20.00
C LEU A 60 -9.65 7.88 21.40
N GLU A 61 -9.06 6.68 21.53
CA GLU A 61 -8.92 6.01 22.83
C GLU A 61 -8.00 6.78 23.78
N ARG A 62 -6.88 7.33 23.27
CA ARG A 62 -5.94 8.16 24.02
C ARG A 62 -6.64 9.32 24.74
N ASP A 63 -7.53 10.04 24.06
CA ASP A 63 -8.08 11.31 24.54
C ASP A 63 -9.51 11.18 25.10
N LEU A 64 -10.33 10.24 24.58
CA LEU A 64 -11.72 10.07 25.01
C LEU A 64 -11.95 8.86 25.91
N GLY A 65 -10.98 7.94 25.98
CA GLY A 65 -11.14 6.64 26.62
C GLY A 65 -11.95 5.63 25.80
N ALA A 66 -11.78 4.32 26.08
CA ALA A 66 -12.27 3.22 25.26
C ALA A 66 -13.77 3.30 24.92
N GLY A 67 -14.63 3.61 25.89
CA GLY A 67 -16.09 3.60 25.68
C GLY A 67 -16.58 4.69 24.72
N GLN A 68 -16.01 5.91 24.77
CA GLN A 68 -16.36 7.00 23.84
C GLN A 68 -15.67 6.80 22.48
N ALA A 69 -14.44 6.29 22.47
CA ALA A 69 -13.71 5.95 21.26
C ALA A 69 -14.48 4.93 20.41
N ASP A 70 -14.99 3.85 21.00
CA ASP A 70 -15.79 2.85 20.28
C ASP A 70 -17.04 3.45 19.63
N GLN A 71 -17.72 4.38 20.31
CA GLN A 71 -18.90 5.05 19.78
C GLN A 71 -18.57 6.01 18.62
N ALA A 72 -17.41 6.68 18.69
CA ALA A 72 -16.98 7.66 17.71
C ALA A 72 -16.31 7.05 16.47
N LEU A 73 -15.68 5.89 16.61
CA LEU A 73 -14.74 5.31 15.64
C LEU A 73 -15.30 5.21 14.22
N GLU A 74 -16.49 4.63 14.06
CA GLU A 74 -17.09 4.44 12.72
C GLU A 74 -17.39 5.78 12.04
N SER A 75 -17.84 6.77 12.81
CA SER A 75 -18.14 8.09 12.27
C SER A 75 -16.87 8.86 11.92
N ALA A 76 -15.85 8.74 12.75
CA ALA A 76 -14.55 9.36 12.52
C ALA A 76 -13.83 8.77 11.28
N VAL A 77 -13.87 7.44 11.11
CA VAL A 77 -13.29 6.76 9.93
C VAL A 77 -14.01 7.19 8.65
N ARG A 78 -15.34 7.26 8.66
CA ARG A 78 -16.12 7.75 7.50
C ARG A 78 -15.82 9.21 7.18
N LEU A 79 -15.78 10.07 8.19
CA LEU A 79 -15.44 11.49 8.00
C LEU A 79 -14.04 11.65 7.39
N ARG A 80 -13.05 10.94 7.95
CA ARG A 80 -11.69 10.93 7.41
C ARG A 80 -11.65 10.52 5.95
N ALA A 81 -12.38 9.47 5.58
CA ALA A 81 -12.43 9.01 4.19
C ALA A 81 -13.00 10.07 3.25
N GLY A 82 -14.09 10.75 3.65
CA GLY A 82 -14.66 11.86 2.90
C GLY A 82 -13.68 13.01 2.70
N LEU A 83 -13.03 13.46 3.79
CA LEU A 83 -12.02 14.52 3.74
C LEU A 83 -10.80 14.12 2.89
N GLN A 84 -10.39 12.85 2.93
CA GLN A 84 -9.29 12.39 2.08
C GLN A 84 -9.64 12.46 0.59
N LEU A 85 -10.89 12.23 0.21
CA LEU A 85 -11.35 12.41 -1.17
C LEU A 85 -11.30 13.88 -1.61
N GLU A 86 -11.65 14.82 -0.73
CA GLU A 86 -11.52 16.25 -1.01
C GLU A 86 -10.07 16.69 -1.21
N LEU A 87 -9.12 16.01 -0.56
CA LEU A 87 -7.69 16.28 -0.62
C LEU A 87 -6.94 15.41 -1.64
N ILE A 88 -7.65 14.74 -2.55
CA ILE A 88 -7.04 13.79 -3.49
C ILE A 88 -5.97 14.43 -4.37
N SER A 89 -6.11 15.73 -4.69
CA SER A 89 -5.14 16.50 -5.46
C SER A 89 -3.80 16.73 -4.74
N GLU A 90 -3.74 16.45 -3.44
CA GLU A 90 -2.49 16.51 -2.66
C GLU A 90 -1.70 15.18 -2.74
N THR A 91 -2.26 14.15 -3.37
CA THR A 91 -1.52 12.91 -3.62
C THR A 91 -0.53 13.10 -4.76
N LEU A 92 0.63 12.45 -4.64
CA LEU A 92 1.69 12.54 -5.65
C LEU A 92 1.98 11.17 -6.22
N LEU A 93 2.01 11.06 -7.55
CA LEU A 93 2.52 9.85 -8.20
C LEU A 93 4.03 9.77 -7.99
N LEU A 94 4.53 8.59 -7.59
CA LEU A 94 5.97 8.42 -7.40
C LEU A 94 6.71 8.46 -8.74
N PRO A 95 7.98 8.94 -8.75
CA PRO A 95 8.76 9.06 -9.98
C PRO A 95 8.89 7.72 -10.72
N GLY A 96 8.68 7.72 -12.04
CA GLY A 96 8.84 6.53 -12.88
C GLY A 96 7.66 5.56 -12.89
N VAL A 97 6.60 5.79 -12.11
CA VAL A 97 5.45 4.86 -12.04
C VAL A 97 4.73 4.73 -13.37
N LYS A 98 4.47 5.82 -14.10
CA LYS A 98 3.79 5.72 -15.41
C LYS A 98 4.63 4.95 -16.42
N GLU A 99 5.91 5.23 -16.48
CA GLU A 99 6.88 4.56 -17.34
C GLU A 99 6.98 3.06 -16.98
N LEU A 100 6.98 2.73 -15.69
CA LEU A 100 6.94 1.35 -15.21
C LEU A 100 5.67 0.62 -15.68
N MET A 101 4.48 1.24 -15.50
CA MET A 101 3.22 0.64 -15.94
C MET A 101 3.20 0.37 -17.45
N VAL A 102 3.65 1.35 -18.25
CA VAL A 102 3.76 1.18 -19.71
C VAL A 102 4.71 0.03 -20.06
N SER A 103 5.92 0.01 -19.50
CA SER A 103 6.93 -1.02 -19.76
C SER A 103 6.42 -2.43 -19.43
N LEU A 104 5.74 -2.61 -18.29
CA LEU A 104 5.18 -3.89 -17.88
C LEU A 104 4.01 -4.32 -18.78
N LYS A 105 3.11 -3.41 -19.15
CA LYS A 105 1.99 -3.74 -20.06
C LYS A 105 2.47 -4.05 -21.48
N ASP A 106 3.47 -3.35 -22.00
CA ASP A 106 4.08 -3.66 -23.30
C ASP A 106 4.71 -5.05 -23.31
N SER A 107 5.27 -5.46 -22.18
CA SER A 107 5.82 -6.80 -21.94
C SER A 107 4.76 -7.85 -21.58
N LYS A 108 3.46 -7.51 -21.63
CA LYS A 108 2.31 -8.39 -21.43
C LYS A 108 2.13 -8.93 -20.02
N TYR A 109 2.69 -8.29 -19.00
CA TYR A 109 2.41 -8.64 -17.61
C TYR A 109 0.95 -8.30 -17.25
N LYS A 110 0.34 -9.14 -16.44
CA LYS A 110 -0.89 -8.80 -15.72
C LYS A 110 -0.53 -7.92 -14.53
N LEU A 111 -1.24 -6.82 -14.36
CA LEU A 111 -0.99 -5.88 -13.28
C LEU A 111 -2.17 -5.81 -12.32
N ALA A 112 -1.89 -5.77 -11.03
CA ALA A 112 -2.94 -5.62 -10.03
C ALA A 112 -2.52 -4.68 -8.90
N VAL A 113 -3.53 -4.14 -8.20
CA VAL A 113 -3.36 -3.42 -6.93
C VAL A 113 -3.93 -4.24 -5.80
N ALA A 114 -3.20 -4.33 -4.69
CA ALA A 114 -3.61 -4.94 -3.43
C ALA A 114 -3.30 -3.99 -2.26
N THR A 115 -4.27 -3.18 -1.82
CA THR A 115 -4.06 -2.10 -0.86
C THR A 115 -4.97 -2.17 0.36
N MET A 116 -4.54 -1.55 1.47
CA MET A 116 -5.32 -1.36 2.69
C MET A 116 -6.16 -0.06 2.68
N SER A 117 -6.13 0.70 1.61
CA SER A 117 -6.99 1.86 1.41
C SER A 117 -8.39 1.45 0.97
N SER A 118 -9.41 2.29 1.27
CA SER A 118 -10.80 2.01 0.90
C SER A 118 -11.02 2.15 -0.61
N ARG A 119 -12.03 1.44 -1.13
CA ARG A 119 -12.41 1.45 -2.56
C ARG A 119 -12.56 2.87 -3.10
N ALA A 120 -13.30 3.73 -2.41
CA ALA A 120 -13.55 5.09 -2.86
C ALA A 120 -12.25 5.92 -3.00
N VAL A 121 -11.32 5.80 -2.05
CA VAL A 121 -10.03 6.49 -2.11
C VAL A 121 -9.18 5.93 -3.25
N VAL A 122 -9.12 4.61 -3.40
CA VAL A 122 -8.32 3.96 -4.45
C VAL A 122 -8.80 4.38 -5.84
N ASP A 123 -10.11 4.29 -6.09
CA ASP A 123 -10.69 4.65 -7.39
C ASP A 123 -10.39 6.11 -7.73
N SER A 124 -10.53 7.03 -6.76
CA SER A 124 -10.21 8.45 -6.94
C SER A 124 -8.72 8.70 -7.20
N VAL A 125 -7.81 8.00 -6.50
CA VAL A 125 -6.36 8.11 -6.73
C VAL A 125 -5.99 7.63 -8.12
N LEU A 126 -6.49 6.44 -8.50
CA LEU A 126 -6.20 5.84 -9.81
C LEU A 126 -6.74 6.69 -10.97
N GLU A 127 -7.91 7.28 -10.80
CA GLU A 127 -8.52 8.19 -11.78
C GLU A 127 -7.74 9.50 -11.86
N PHE A 128 -7.47 10.16 -10.72
CA PHE A 128 -6.76 11.44 -10.67
C PHE A 128 -5.37 11.36 -11.32
N HIS A 129 -4.64 10.27 -11.09
CA HIS A 129 -3.31 10.07 -11.68
C HIS A 129 -3.35 9.45 -13.08
N GLY A 130 -4.51 8.98 -13.55
CA GLY A 130 -4.69 8.36 -14.85
C GLY A 130 -3.95 7.02 -14.99
N ILE A 131 -3.78 6.27 -13.89
CA ILE A 131 -3.11 4.97 -13.89
C ILE A 131 -4.07 3.78 -13.79
N GLY A 132 -5.34 4.01 -13.52
CA GLY A 132 -6.35 2.96 -13.41
C GLY A 132 -6.39 1.99 -14.61
N PRO A 133 -6.34 2.47 -15.86
CA PRO A 133 -6.40 1.59 -17.05
C PRO A 133 -5.28 0.57 -17.19
N TYR A 134 -4.19 0.69 -16.44
CA TYR A 134 -3.09 -0.28 -16.49
C TYR A 134 -3.37 -1.54 -15.67
N PHE A 135 -4.29 -1.50 -14.69
CA PHE A 135 -4.54 -2.60 -13.80
C PHE A 135 -5.67 -3.51 -14.28
N ASP A 136 -5.39 -4.80 -14.32
CA ASP A 136 -6.37 -5.83 -14.68
C ASP A 136 -7.27 -6.17 -13.48
N VAL A 137 -6.76 -6.03 -12.24
CA VAL A 137 -7.48 -6.24 -10.99
C VAL A 137 -7.07 -5.17 -9.96
N VAL A 138 -8.04 -4.64 -9.23
CA VAL A 138 -7.81 -3.74 -8.09
C VAL A 138 -8.60 -4.27 -6.90
N LEU A 139 -7.89 -4.69 -5.85
CA LEU A 139 -8.49 -5.09 -4.57
C LEU A 139 -8.06 -4.15 -3.45
N THR A 140 -8.99 -3.90 -2.55
CA THR A 140 -8.90 -2.94 -1.45
C THR A 140 -9.22 -3.61 -0.12
N ILE A 141 -9.11 -2.89 0.99
CA ILE A 141 -9.55 -3.39 2.29
C ILE A 141 -11.03 -3.81 2.28
N ASP A 142 -11.85 -3.19 1.43
CA ASP A 142 -13.29 -3.47 1.37
C ASP A 142 -13.62 -4.82 0.71
N ASP A 143 -12.64 -5.42 0.03
CA ASP A 143 -12.79 -6.70 -0.66
C ASP A 143 -12.36 -7.92 0.20
N VAL A 144 -11.85 -7.68 1.42
CA VAL A 144 -11.30 -8.73 2.30
C VAL A 144 -11.88 -8.67 3.71
N THR A 145 -11.82 -9.79 4.40
CA THR A 145 -12.21 -9.87 5.81
C THR A 145 -11.04 -9.62 6.74
N LYS A 146 -9.84 -9.96 6.29
CA LYS A 146 -8.59 -9.74 7.01
C LYS A 146 -7.62 -8.96 6.15
N GLY A 147 -7.15 -7.85 6.69
CA GLY A 147 -6.14 -7.05 6.02
C GLY A 147 -4.71 -7.56 6.24
N LYS A 148 -3.77 -7.07 5.44
CA LYS A 148 -2.33 -7.34 5.61
C LYS A 148 -1.91 -7.16 7.08
N PRO A 149 -1.13 -8.06 7.67
CA PRO A 149 -0.29 -9.09 7.02
C PRO A 149 -0.98 -10.43 6.73
N ASP A 150 -2.32 -10.56 6.89
CA ASP A 150 -3.02 -11.73 6.39
C ASP A 150 -2.94 -11.75 4.85
N PRO A 151 -2.61 -12.89 4.22
CA PRO A 151 -2.42 -12.95 2.77
C PRO A 151 -3.73 -12.98 1.96
N GLU A 152 -4.89 -12.85 2.57
CA GLU A 152 -6.21 -12.98 1.93
C GLU A 152 -6.31 -12.13 0.66
N ILE A 153 -5.85 -10.87 0.71
CA ILE A 153 -5.95 -9.97 -0.44
C ILE A 153 -5.09 -10.45 -1.63
N LEU A 154 -3.89 -10.98 -1.36
CA LEU A 154 -3.00 -11.50 -2.40
C LEU A 154 -3.55 -12.77 -3.03
N ILE A 155 -4.12 -13.67 -2.22
CA ILE A 155 -4.79 -14.88 -2.70
C ILE A 155 -5.92 -14.49 -3.66
N LYS A 156 -6.79 -13.56 -3.24
CA LYS A 156 -7.91 -13.09 -4.07
C LYS A 156 -7.46 -12.45 -5.39
N VAL A 157 -6.38 -11.66 -5.37
CA VAL A 157 -5.81 -11.08 -6.62
C VAL A 157 -5.38 -12.20 -7.57
N VAL A 158 -4.60 -13.18 -7.08
CA VAL A 158 -4.12 -14.31 -7.90
C VAL A 158 -5.29 -15.08 -8.48
N ASP A 159 -6.31 -15.36 -7.66
CA ASP A 159 -7.52 -16.07 -8.10
C ASP A 159 -8.29 -15.29 -9.18
N CYS A 160 -8.49 -13.98 -9.01
CA CYS A 160 -9.15 -13.10 -9.98
C CYS A 160 -8.43 -13.07 -11.33
N LEU A 161 -7.09 -13.13 -11.32
CA LEU A 161 -6.27 -13.12 -12.52
C LEU A 161 -6.12 -14.52 -13.14
N GLY A 162 -6.59 -15.59 -12.47
CA GLY A 162 -6.37 -16.98 -12.87
C GLY A 162 -4.87 -17.32 -12.90
N GLY A 163 -4.09 -16.70 -12.00
CA GLY A 163 -2.64 -16.84 -11.90
C GLY A 163 -2.19 -17.93 -10.94
N GLN A 164 -0.89 -17.93 -10.65
CA GLN A 164 -0.26 -18.79 -9.65
C GLN A 164 0.62 -17.93 -8.73
N VAL A 165 0.67 -18.29 -7.45
CA VAL A 165 1.44 -17.53 -6.43
C VAL A 165 2.92 -17.47 -6.79
N ASP A 166 3.49 -18.58 -7.25
CA ASP A 166 4.90 -18.69 -7.63
C ASP A 166 5.24 -18.04 -8.98
N CYS A 167 4.23 -17.65 -9.77
CA CYS A 167 4.37 -16.85 -10.99
C CYS A 167 4.02 -15.37 -10.77
N SER A 168 3.74 -14.96 -9.54
CA SER A 168 3.37 -13.60 -9.17
C SER A 168 4.48 -12.95 -8.36
N LEU A 169 4.73 -11.66 -8.60
CA LEU A 169 5.59 -10.82 -7.78
C LEU A 169 4.73 -9.80 -7.04
N TYR A 170 4.87 -9.71 -5.73
CA TYR A 170 4.28 -8.64 -4.95
C TYR A 170 5.31 -7.54 -4.69
N VAL A 171 4.91 -6.29 -4.89
CA VAL A 171 5.73 -5.09 -4.72
C VAL A 171 5.07 -4.22 -3.65
N GLY A 172 5.78 -3.90 -2.58
CA GLY A 172 5.25 -3.11 -1.47
C GLY A 172 6.35 -2.41 -0.68
N ASP A 173 5.98 -1.50 0.25
CA ASP A 173 6.92 -0.66 0.98
C ASP A 173 6.93 -0.90 2.50
N SER A 174 6.09 -1.80 3.02
CA SER A 174 5.86 -1.98 4.46
C SER A 174 6.17 -3.39 4.98
N SER A 175 6.30 -3.52 6.30
CA SER A 175 6.40 -4.82 6.95
C SER A 175 5.14 -5.67 6.77
N HIS A 176 3.96 -5.03 6.68
CA HIS A 176 2.71 -5.75 6.45
C HIS A 176 2.67 -6.39 5.05
N ASP A 177 3.26 -5.73 4.06
CA ASP A 177 3.39 -6.27 2.70
C ASP A 177 4.35 -7.46 2.68
N LEU A 178 5.54 -7.27 3.27
CA LEU A 178 6.54 -8.32 3.38
C LEU A 178 5.99 -9.56 4.10
N GLU A 179 5.35 -9.38 5.25
CA GLU A 179 4.78 -10.47 6.03
C GLU A 179 3.64 -11.19 5.27
N ALA A 180 2.77 -10.44 4.57
CA ALA A 180 1.71 -11.02 3.76
C ALA A 180 2.29 -11.90 2.63
N ALA A 181 3.32 -11.42 1.94
CA ALA A 181 4.03 -12.17 0.91
C ALA A 181 4.72 -13.43 1.48
N LEU A 182 5.43 -13.30 2.60
CA LEU A 182 6.10 -14.42 3.26
C LEU A 182 5.11 -15.50 3.73
N ASN A 183 3.96 -15.08 4.30
CA ASN A 183 2.90 -15.99 4.74
C ASN A 183 2.34 -16.82 3.57
N LEU A 184 2.35 -16.29 2.36
CA LEU A 184 1.91 -16.96 1.14
C LEU A 184 3.06 -17.62 0.37
N ARG A 185 4.31 -17.41 0.78
CA ARG A 185 5.54 -17.76 0.03
C ARG A 185 5.56 -17.14 -1.37
N MET A 186 4.93 -15.99 -1.52
CA MET A 186 4.93 -15.22 -2.76
C MET A 186 6.25 -14.46 -2.89
N PRO A 187 6.86 -14.43 -4.07
CA PRO A 187 7.98 -13.54 -4.36
C PRO A 187 7.66 -12.09 -4.01
N PHE A 188 8.58 -11.39 -3.36
CA PHE A 188 8.41 -10.03 -2.90
C PHE A 188 9.57 -9.13 -3.32
N LEU A 189 9.27 -7.88 -3.65
CA LEU A 189 10.22 -6.80 -3.87
C LEU A 189 9.87 -5.63 -2.95
N LEU A 190 10.84 -5.18 -2.19
CA LEU A 190 10.69 -4.04 -1.30
C LEU A 190 10.94 -2.73 -2.05
N VAL A 191 9.98 -1.82 -2.02
CA VAL A 191 10.18 -0.42 -2.39
C VAL A 191 10.61 0.36 -1.16
N ASP A 192 11.83 0.86 -1.17
CA ASP A 192 12.33 1.73 -0.11
C ASP A 192 11.97 3.18 -0.39
N SER A 193 10.71 3.52 -0.18
CA SER A 193 10.20 4.88 -0.39
C SER A 193 10.67 5.85 0.69
N GLY A 194 10.90 5.36 1.92
CA GLY A 194 11.18 6.20 3.09
C GLY A 194 10.03 7.12 3.49
N LEU A 195 8.85 6.96 2.89
CA LEU A 195 7.67 7.77 3.16
C LEU A 195 6.97 7.33 4.44
N TYR A 196 6.54 6.08 4.50
CA TYR A 196 5.75 5.54 5.60
C TYR A 196 6.59 4.85 6.67
N VAL A 197 7.60 4.09 6.25
CA VAL A 197 8.48 3.34 7.16
C VAL A 197 9.79 4.09 7.35
N ARG A 198 10.10 4.51 8.59
CA ARG A 198 11.25 5.37 8.91
C ARG A 198 12.04 4.86 10.12
N GLY A 199 13.21 5.43 10.33
CA GLY A 199 14.03 5.21 11.52
C GLY A 199 14.36 3.74 11.76
N GLU A 200 14.14 3.26 12.95
CA GLU A 200 14.45 1.88 13.36
C GLU A 200 13.55 0.85 12.67
N ALA A 201 12.28 1.19 12.40
CA ALA A 201 11.37 0.33 11.66
C ALA A 201 11.86 0.07 10.23
N ARG A 202 12.38 1.10 9.54
CA ARG A 202 12.98 0.96 8.21
C ARG A 202 14.21 0.05 8.23
N LYS A 203 15.10 0.22 9.22
CA LYS A 203 16.27 -0.67 9.37
C LYS A 203 15.87 -2.12 9.56
N LYS A 204 14.86 -2.38 10.40
CA LYS A 204 14.34 -3.74 10.62
C LYS A 204 13.73 -4.32 9.35
N LEU A 205 12.99 -3.54 8.59
CA LEU A 205 12.39 -3.96 7.33
C LEU A 205 13.48 -4.32 6.30
N HIS A 206 14.52 -3.47 6.15
CA HIS A 206 15.66 -3.76 5.30
C HIS A 206 16.38 -5.04 5.72
N ALA A 207 16.71 -5.18 7.01
CA ALA A 207 17.35 -6.39 7.51
C ALA A 207 16.51 -7.66 7.26
N ALA A 208 15.18 -7.56 7.38
CA ALA A 208 14.29 -8.67 7.07
C ALA A 208 14.28 -8.99 5.57
N ALA A 209 14.26 -7.99 4.70
CA ALA A 209 14.35 -8.20 3.25
C ALA A 209 15.69 -8.84 2.86
N GLU A 210 16.79 -8.31 3.35
CA GLU A 210 18.15 -8.86 3.11
C GLU A 210 18.29 -10.30 3.64
N HIS A 211 17.78 -10.59 4.84
CA HIS A 211 17.80 -11.94 5.42
C HIS A 211 17.06 -12.96 4.53
N ASN A 212 16.00 -12.53 3.86
CA ASN A 212 15.24 -13.37 2.93
C ASN A 212 15.75 -13.31 1.48
N GLY A 213 16.85 -12.59 1.22
CA GLY A 213 17.43 -12.45 -0.12
C GLY A 213 16.50 -11.76 -1.12
N LEU A 214 15.69 -10.80 -0.64
CA LEU A 214 14.71 -10.09 -1.44
C LEU A 214 15.31 -8.82 -2.05
N PRO A 215 14.94 -8.45 -3.29
CA PRO A 215 15.42 -7.22 -3.90
C PRO A 215 14.80 -6.00 -3.21
N ILE A 216 15.59 -4.92 -3.13
CA ILE A 216 15.18 -3.62 -2.61
C ILE A 216 15.44 -2.59 -3.70
N VAL A 217 14.43 -1.76 -3.99
CA VAL A 217 14.47 -0.71 -5.01
C VAL A 217 14.12 0.63 -4.36
N GLY A 218 14.94 1.64 -4.60
CA GLY A 218 14.69 2.99 -4.11
C GLY A 218 13.57 3.71 -4.85
N ILE A 219 12.99 4.74 -4.24
CA ILE A 219 11.89 5.54 -4.82
C ILE A 219 12.24 6.16 -6.17
N GLY A 220 13.51 6.47 -6.44
CA GLY A 220 13.98 7.00 -7.72
C GLY A 220 14.31 5.91 -8.77
N GLU A 221 14.17 4.65 -8.42
CA GLU A 221 14.61 3.49 -9.20
C GLU A 221 13.43 2.55 -9.54
N LEU A 222 12.18 3.03 -9.43
CA LEU A 222 11.01 2.18 -9.64
C LEU A 222 10.96 1.55 -11.03
N LEU A 223 11.53 2.21 -12.04
CA LEU A 223 11.61 1.66 -13.39
C LEU A 223 12.47 0.39 -13.46
N ASP A 224 13.45 0.22 -12.55
CA ASP A 224 14.28 -0.97 -12.47
C ASP A 224 13.48 -2.23 -12.16
N ILE A 225 12.29 -2.09 -11.58
CA ILE A 225 11.36 -3.21 -11.36
C ILE A 225 11.05 -3.91 -12.68
N ALA A 226 10.82 -3.16 -13.76
CA ALA A 226 10.58 -3.75 -15.08
C ALA A 226 11.77 -4.57 -15.56
N GLU A 227 12.99 -4.07 -15.40
CA GLU A 227 14.19 -4.81 -15.76
C GLU A 227 14.41 -6.04 -14.90
N ILE A 228 14.17 -5.92 -13.59
CA ILE A 228 14.29 -7.04 -12.63
C ILE A 228 13.34 -8.17 -13.03
N VAL A 229 12.09 -7.85 -13.32
CA VAL A 229 11.07 -8.84 -13.71
C VAL A 229 11.39 -9.47 -15.06
N GLN A 230 11.83 -8.67 -16.04
CA GLN A 230 12.15 -9.14 -17.40
C GLN A 230 13.39 -10.02 -17.46
N ARG A 231 14.45 -9.72 -16.69
CA ARG A 231 15.68 -10.55 -16.64
C ARG A 231 15.40 -11.98 -16.18
N HIS A 232 14.44 -12.16 -15.29
CA HIS A 232 14.03 -13.47 -14.79
C HIS A 232 13.07 -14.22 -15.74
N HIS A 233 12.58 -13.57 -16.78
CA HIS A 233 11.70 -14.20 -17.80
C HIS A 233 12.51 -14.84 -18.95
N LEU A 234 13.79 -14.47 -19.12
CA LEU A 234 14.66 -14.88 -20.23
C LEU A 234 15.71 -15.94 -19.85
N SER A 235 15.74 -16.37 -18.61
CA SER A 235 16.65 -17.41 -18.10
C SER A 235 15.89 -18.72 -17.80
#